data_45514e5a4250589f293870d5eb4c2b34
#
_entry.id   45514e5a4250589f293870d5eb4c2b34
#
_cell.length_a   1.000
_cell.length_b   1.000
_cell.length_c   1.000
_cell.angle_alpha   90.00
_cell.angle_beta   90.00
_cell.angle_gamma   90.00
#
_symmetry.space_group_name_H-M   'P 1'
#
loop_
_entity.id
_entity.type
_entity.pdbx_description
1 polymer ?
#
loop_
_entity_poly.entity_id
_entity_poly.type
_entity_poly.pdbx_seq_one_letter_code
_entity_poly.pdbx_strand_id
1 'polypeptide(L)'
;MIIFNVSEVIALHDKLITAIGGSLGLRGFGLLESAVLGCYQSFGDVELYPTVIEKAARMAYTVCKNHPFVDGNKRVAVTSMLVMLRLNNVALSYTQSELVALGLGVADGSIKYEEIVMWISKHLKSL
;
A
#
# COMPACT_ATOMS: atom_id res chain seq x y z
N MET A 1 -13.08 11.16 -3.05
CA MET A 1 -12.05 10.24 -2.54
C MET A 1 -10.94 11.02 -1.86
N ILE A 2 -10.53 10.57 -0.68
CA ILE A 2 -9.41 11.18 0.04
C ILE A 2 -8.11 10.56 -0.47
N ILE A 3 -7.19 11.42 -0.91
CA ILE A 3 -5.91 11.00 -1.50
C ILE A 3 -4.88 10.80 -0.39
N PHE A 4 -4.10 9.71 -0.48
CA PHE A 4 -2.96 9.46 0.38
C PHE A 4 -1.71 9.69 -0.47
N ASN A 5 -0.96 10.75 -0.17
CA ASN A 5 0.10 11.25 -1.05
C ASN A 5 1.51 10.81 -0.63
N VAL A 6 2.51 11.19 -1.44
CA VAL A 6 3.92 10.80 -1.24
C VAL A 6 4.43 11.23 0.14
N SER A 7 4.18 12.48 0.55
CA SER A 7 4.68 12.97 1.83
C SER A 7 4.05 12.24 3.01
N GLU A 8 2.79 11.82 2.87
CA GLU A 8 2.09 11.05 3.89
C GLU A 8 2.66 9.63 4.01
N VAL A 9 3.04 9.02 2.87
CA VAL A 9 3.70 7.71 2.89
C VAL A 9 5.05 7.80 3.59
N ILE A 10 5.84 8.85 3.33
CA ILE A 10 7.13 9.07 4.00
C ILE A 10 6.91 9.23 5.51
N ALA A 11 5.95 10.06 5.91
CA ALA A 11 5.66 10.28 7.32
C ALA A 11 5.23 8.98 8.02
N LEU A 12 4.41 8.18 7.36
CA LEU A 12 3.97 6.89 7.87
C LEU A 12 5.16 5.93 8.03
N HIS A 13 6.03 5.86 7.03
CA HIS A 13 7.23 5.03 7.08
C HIS A 13 8.10 5.40 8.28
N ASP A 14 8.36 6.69 8.46
CA ASP A 14 9.21 7.16 9.55
C ASP A 14 8.61 6.82 10.92
N LYS A 15 7.29 6.93 11.06
CA LYS A 15 6.60 6.52 12.29
C LYS A 15 6.73 5.03 12.55
N LEU A 16 6.60 4.21 11.52
CA LEU A 16 6.71 2.75 11.65
C LEU A 16 8.13 2.33 12.05
N ILE A 17 9.14 2.93 11.44
CA ILE A 17 10.54 2.65 11.79
C ILE A 17 10.83 3.06 13.24
N THR A 18 10.38 4.24 13.64
CA THR A 18 10.58 4.74 15.01
C THR A 18 9.88 3.85 16.04
N ALA A 19 8.67 3.38 15.75
CA ALA A 19 7.88 2.58 16.69
C ALA A 19 8.33 1.13 16.78
N ILE A 20 8.76 0.53 15.67
CA ILE A 20 8.97 -0.92 15.57
C ILE A 20 10.45 -1.26 15.38
N GLY A 21 11.24 -0.32 14.87
CA GLY A 21 12.66 -0.51 14.60
C GLY A 21 12.92 -0.66 13.11
N GLY A 22 14.19 -0.64 12.75
CA GLY A 22 14.68 -0.66 11.38
C GLY A 22 15.45 0.61 11.06
N SER A 23 15.82 0.78 9.80
CA SER A 23 16.62 1.90 9.34
C SER A 23 15.77 2.92 8.61
N LEU A 24 15.95 4.20 8.97
CA LEU A 24 15.40 5.32 8.21
C LEU A 24 16.15 5.46 6.89
N GLY A 25 15.53 6.11 5.94
CA GLY A 25 16.18 6.49 4.69
C GLY A 25 15.35 6.12 3.49
N LEU A 26 15.42 6.99 2.50
CA LEU A 26 14.78 6.85 1.22
C LEU A 26 15.84 6.41 0.22
N ARG A 27 15.65 5.26 -0.41
CA ARG A 27 16.58 4.74 -1.40
C ARG A 27 16.44 5.48 -2.73
N GLY A 28 15.21 5.85 -3.08
CA GLY A 28 14.97 6.63 -4.28
C GLY A 28 13.62 7.32 -4.25
N PHE A 29 13.64 8.66 -4.27
CA PHE A 29 12.41 9.45 -4.28
C PHE A 29 11.56 9.17 -5.51
N GLY A 30 12.19 9.07 -6.68
CA GLY A 30 11.48 8.75 -7.93
C GLY A 30 10.81 7.39 -7.90
N LEU A 31 11.39 6.41 -7.22
CA LEU A 31 10.79 5.10 -7.03
C LEU A 31 9.52 5.19 -6.18
N LEU A 32 9.54 6.00 -5.13
CA LEU A 32 8.39 6.21 -4.28
C LEU A 32 7.30 6.99 -5.00
N GLU A 33 7.69 8.09 -5.64
CA GLU A 33 6.76 8.94 -6.39
C GLU A 33 6.01 8.12 -7.45
N SER A 34 6.75 7.33 -8.23
CA SER A 34 6.17 6.45 -9.24
C SER A 34 5.18 5.44 -8.62
N ALA A 35 5.55 4.86 -7.49
CA ALA A 35 4.70 3.87 -6.81
C ALA A 35 3.39 4.49 -6.30
N VAL A 36 3.47 5.67 -5.70
CA VAL A 36 2.29 6.34 -5.12
C VAL A 36 1.40 6.93 -6.21
N LEU A 37 2.00 7.68 -7.16
CA LEU A 37 1.23 8.33 -8.22
C LEU A 37 0.64 7.31 -9.21
N GLY A 38 1.26 6.14 -9.34
CA GLY A 38 0.80 5.10 -10.26
C GLY A 38 -0.63 4.64 -10.01
N CYS A 39 -1.10 4.68 -8.77
CA CYS A 39 -2.47 4.26 -8.46
C CYS A 39 -3.53 5.31 -8.90
N TYR A 40 -3.10 6.53 -9.19
CA TYR A 40 -3.99 7.61 -9.64
C TYR A 40 -3.93 7.83 -11.15
N GLN A 41 -3.25 6.97 -11.89
CA GLN A 41 -3.09 7.11 -13.34
C GLN A 41 -4.41 6.96 -14.07
N SER A 42 -4.55 7.74 -15.16
CA SER A 42 -5.65 7.60 -16.10
C SER A 42 -5.10 7.56 -17.53
N PHE A 43 -5.88 6.96 -18.41
CA PHE A 43 -5.62 6.94 -19.84
C PHE A 43 -6.76 7.71 -20.51
N GLY A 44 -6.45 8.93 -20.97
CA GLY A 44 -7.51 9.86 -21.37
C GLY A 44 -8.36 10.21 -20.16
N ASP A 45 -9.68 10.03 -20.27
CA ASP A 45 -10.62 10.30 -19.18
C ASP A 45 -10.94 9.05 -18.35
N VAL A 46 -10.25 7.92 -18.61
CA VAL A 46 -10.52 6.66 -17.94
C VAL A 46 -9.44 6.39 -16.90
N GLU A 47 -9.85 6.28 -15.63
CA GLU A 47 -8.95 5.88 -14.56
C GLU A 47 -8.59 4.41 -14.70
N LEU A 48 -7.29 4.07 -14.55
CA LEU A 48 -6.83 2.67 -14.61
C LEU A 48 -7.26 1.89 -13.37
N TYR A 49 -7.35 2.57 -12.23
CA TYR A 49 -7.73 1.97 -10.95
C TYR A 49 -8.86 2.80 -10.35
N PRO A 50 -10.12 2.63 -10.84
CA PRO A 50 -11.21 3.56 -10.53
C PRO A 50 -11.73 3.51 -9.10
N THR A 51 -11.65 2.37 -8.42
CA THR A 51 -12.15 2.24 -7.04
C THR A 51 -11.04 2.46 -6.04
N VAL A 52 -11.41 2.80 -4.80
CA VAL A 52 -10.42 2.97 -3.73
C VAL A 52 -9.72 1.64 -3.42
N ILE A 53 -10.43 0.52 -3.53
CA ILE A 53 -9.83 -0.80 -3.31
C ILE A 53 -8.76 -1.08 -4.35
N GLU A 54 -9.04 -0.80 -5.62
CA GLU A 54 -8.06 -0.97 -6.70
C GLU A 54 -6.86 -0.05 -6.51
N LYS A 55 -7.09 1.22 -6.15
CA LYS A 55 -6.00 2.17 -5.90
C LYS A 55 -5.12 1.74 -4.72
N ALA A 56 -5.73 1.34 -3.63
CA ALA A 56 -5.00 0.91 -2.44
C ALA A 56 -4.18 -0.35 -2.72
N ALA A 57 -4.76 -1.31 -3.44
CA ALA A 57 -4.06 -2.53 -3.85
C ALA A 57 -2.88 -2.22 -4.77
N ARG A 58 -3.06 -1.30 -5.72
CA ARG A 58 -1.98 -0.91 -6.64
C ARG A 58 -0.84 -0.23 -5.90
N MET A 59 -1.17 0.68 -4.98
CA MET A 59 -0.15 1.37 -4.16
C MET A 59 0.66 0.35 -3.34
N ALA A 60 0.00 -0.57 -2.67
CA ALA A 60 0.69 -1.60 -1.89
C ALA A 60 1.63 -2.43 -2.78
N TYR A 61 1.13 -2.87 -3.93
CA TYR A 61 1.92 -3.66 -4.86
C TYR A 61 3.16 -2.91 -5.35
N THR A 62 2.99 -1.67 -5.81
CA THR A 62 4.08 -0.89 -6.39
C THR A 62 5.09 -0.39 -5.36
N VAL A 63 4.64 0.01 -4.18
CA VAL A 63 5.56 0.39 -3.09
C VAL A 63 6.43 -0.80 -2.72
N CYS A 64 5.83 -1.98 -2.59
CA CYS A 64 6.57 -3.19 -2.25
C CYS A 64 7.59 -3.55 -3.35
N LYS A 65 7.16 -3.50 -4.62
CA LYS A 65 8.00 -3.89 -5.76
C LYS A 65 9.10 -2.89 -6.07
N ASN A 66 8.83 -1.60 -5.97
CA ASN A 66 9.82 -0.56 -6.26
C ASN A 66 10.88 -0.43 -5.17
N HIS A 67 10.60 -0.91 -3.98
CA HIS A 67 11.52 -0.91 -2.85
C HIS A 67 12.14 0.48 -2.61
N PRO A 68 11.31 1.53 -2.42
CA PRO A 68 11.80 2.91 -2.40
C PRO A 68 12.55 3.30 -1.13
N PHE A 69 12.33 2.60 -0.03
CA PHE A 69 13.00 2.88 1.24
C PHE A 69 14.17 1.93 1.47
N VAL A 70 15.09 2.33 2.34
CA VAL A 70 16.21 1.48 2.76
C VAL A 70 15.71 0.23 3.48
N ASP A 71 14.67 0.39 4.30
CA ASP A 71 14.11 -0.68 5.13
C ASP A 71 12.61 -0.45 5.31
N GLY A 72 11.87 -1.50 5.67
CA GLY A 72 10.45 -1.39 6.01
C GLY A 72 9.49 -1.28 4.82
N ASN A 73 9.90 -1.64 3.62
CA ASN A 73 9.06 -1.52 2.42
C ASN A 73 7.78 -2.36 2.48
N LYS A 74 7.87 -3.60 2.92
CA LYS A 74 6.68 -4.48 3.07
C LYS A 74 5.70 -3.89 4.08
N ARG A 75 6.24 -3.43 5.20
CA ARG A 75 5.44 -2.88 6.30
C ARG A 75 4.71 -1.61 5.87
N VAL A 76 5.43 -0.65 5.27
CA VAL A 76 4.80 0.60 4.82
C VAL A 76 3.83 0.35 3.67
N ALA A 77 4.10 -0.62 2.79
CA ALA A 77 3.22 -0.95 1.68
C ALA A 77 1.83 -1.37 2.18
N VAL A 78 1.78 -2.37 3.06
CA VAL A 78 0.49 -2.86 3.58
C VAL A 78 -0.18 -1.86 4.51
N THR A 79 0.59 -1.12 5.31
CA THR A 79 0.02 -0.12 6.21
C THR A 79 -0.56 1.06 5.42
N SER A 80 0.12 1.52 4.37
CA SER A 80 -0.40 2.58 3.48
C SER A 80 -1.72 2.16 2.84
N MET A 81 -1.81 0.91 2.40
CA MET A 81 -3.04 0.34 1.87
C MET A 81 -4.18 0.44 2.88
N LEU A 82 -3.92 0.01 4.12
CA LEU A 82 -4.93 0.04 5.18
C LEU A 82 -5.35 1.47 5.52
N VAL A 83 -4.40 2.39 5.61
CA VAL A 83 -4.69 3.81 5.91
C VAL A 83 -5.53 4.43 4.79
N MET A 84 -5.15 4.20 3.55
CA MET A 84 -5.90 4.73 2.39
C MET A 84 -7.34 4.22 2.38
N LEU A 85 -7.53 2.93 2.62
CA LEU A 85 -8.87 2.34 2.70
C LEU A 85 -9.67 2.97 3.84
N ARG A 86 -9.06 3.10 5.03
CA ARG A 86 -9.71 3.65 6.20
C ARG A 86 -10.14 5.11 6.01
N LEU A 87 -9.27 5.91 5.38
CA LEU A 87 -9.58 7.32 5.07
C LEU A 87 -10.79 7.44 4.14
N ASN A 88 -11.07 6.42 3.35
CA ASN A 88 -12.18 6.39 2.41
C ASN A 88 -13.33 5.50 2.88
N ASN A 89 -13.44 5.28 4.19
CA ASN A 89 -14.53 4.57 4.84
C ASN A 89 -14.63 3.08 4.45
N VAL A 90 -13.52 2.46 4.08
CA VAL A 90 -13.46 1.02 3.84
C VAL A 90 -12.79 0.37 5.04
N ALA A 91 -13.56 -0.35 5.84
CA ALA A 91 -13.07 -1.04 7.03
C ALA A 91 -12.84 -2.52 6.72
N LEU A 92 -11.72 -3.04 7.22
CA LEU A 92 -11.35 -4.44 7.06
C LEU A 92 -11.29 -5.14 8.41
N SER A 93 -11.52 -6.45 8.39
CA SER A 93 -11.35 -7.33 9.54
C SER A 93 -10.34 -8.41 9.15
N TYR A 94 -9.21 -8.45 9.83
CA TYR A 94 -8.11 -9.37 9.54
C TYR A 94 -7.32 -9.63 10.80
N THR A 95 -6.58 -10.74 10.82
CA THR A 95 -5.62 -11.01 11.89
C THR A 95 -4.26 -10.45 11.51
N GLN A 96 -3.40 -10.25 12.50
CA GLN A 96 -2.03 -9.80 12.27
C GLN A 96 -1.28 -10.81 11.39
N SER A 97 -1.50 -12.11 11.60
CA SER A 97 -0.89 -13.16 10.78
C SER A 97 -1.27 -13.05 9.31
N GLU A 98 -2.54 -12.76 9.03
CA GLU A 98 -3.03 -12.58 7.66
C GLU A 98 -2.38 -11.38 6.98
N LEU A 99 -2.21 -10.29 7.72
CA LEU A 99 -1.57 -9.08 7.18
C LEU A 99 -0.09 -9.31 6.89
N VAL A 100 0.61 -9.97 7.80
CA VAL A 100 2.04 -10.32 7.62
C VAL A 100 2.20 -11.23 6.40
N ALA A 101 1.34 -12.24 6.27
CA ALA A 101 1.37 -13.16 5.14
C ALA A 101 1.14 -12.43 3.80
N LEU A 102 0.26 -11.44 3.78
CA LEU A 102 0.03 -10.62 2.60
C LEU A 102 1.31 -9.89 2.18
N GLY A 103 1.96 -9.19 3.13
CA GLY A 103 3.18 -8.44 2.85
C GLY A 103 4.31 -9.34 2.34
N LEU A 104 4.49 -10.49 2.97
CA LEU A 104 5.50 -11.46 2.54
C LEU A 104 5.21 -12.00 1.14
N GLY A 105 3.96 -12.32 0.85
CA GLY A 105 3.56 -12.85 -0.45
C GLY A 105 3.72 -11.84 -1.58
N VAL A 106 3.43 -10.58 -1.31
CA VAL A 106 3.65 -9.51 -2.31
C VAL A 106 5.16 -9.36 -2.56
N ALA A 107 5.96 -9.36 -1.50
CA ALA A 107 7.41 -9.18 -1.61
C ALA A 107 8.08 -10.33 -2.37
N ASP A 108 7.67 -11.56 -2.14
CA ASP A 108 8.29 -12.73 -2.79
C ASP A 108 7.71 -13.03 -4.19
N GLY A 109 6.68 -12.29 -4.61
CA GLY A 109 6.07 -12.42 -5.92
C GLY A 109 4.96 -13.45 -6.03
N SER A 110 4.61 -14.13 -4.93
CA SER A 110 3.51 -15.11 -4.94
C SER A 110 2.13 -14.46 -4.96
N ILE A 111 2.02 -13.22 -4.48
CA ILE A 111 0.77 -12.45 -4.49
C ILE A 111 0.92 -11.28 -5.47
N LYS A 112 0.09 -11.28 -6.51
CA LYS A 112 0.07 -10.24 -7.54
C LYS A 112 -0.98 -9.19 -7.21
N TYR A 113 -1.01 -8.11 -7.99
CA TYR A 113 -1.95 -7.01 -7.81
C TYR A 113 -3.41 -7.49 -7.69
N GLU A 114 -3.86 -8.32 -8.62
CA GLU A 114 -5.24 -8.81 -8.65
C GLU A 114 -5.59 -9.59 -7.39
N GLU A 115 -4.62 -10.32 -6.85
CA GLU A 115 -4.82 -11.09 -5.63
C GLU A 115 -4.88 -10.21 -4.39
N ILE A 116 -4.22 -9.04 -4.42
CA ILE A 116 -4.37 -8.04 -3.34
C ILE A 116 -5.79 -7.49 -3.34
N VAL A 117 -6.34 -7.18 -4.52
CA VAL A 117 -7.73 -6.73 -4.65
C VAL A 117 -8.67 -7.79 -4.04
N MET A 118 -8.45 -9.05 -4.36
CA MET A 118 -9.25 -10.16 -3.82
C MET A 118 -9.10 -10.26 -2.31
N TRP A 119 -7.88 -10.09 -1.79
CA TRP A 119 -7.60 -10.13 -0.36
C TRP A 119 -8.41 -9.06 0.38
N ILE A 120 -8.38 -7.83 -0.14
CA ILE A 120 -9.16 -6.72 0.44
C ILE A 120 -10.65 -7.07 0.42
N SER A 121 -11.15 -7.54 -0.71
CA SER A 121 -12.58 -7.88 -0.86
C SER A 121 -13.03 -8.97 0.09
N LYS A 122 -12.17 -9.97 0.34
CA LYS A 122 -12.47 -11.06 1.28
C LYS A 122 -12.46 -10.62 2.74
N HIS A 123 -11.75 -9.54 3.06
CA HIS A 123 -11.58 -9.08 4.44
C HIS A 123 -12.42 -7.85 4.77
N LEU A 124 -13.37 -7.48 3.89
CA LEU A 124 -14.28 -6.37 4.18
C LEU A 124 -15.07 -6.67 5.44
N LYS A 125 -15.09 -5.69 6.35
CA LYS A 125 -15.80 -5.83 7.61
C LYS A 125 -17.31 -5.77 7.34
N SER A 126 -18.04 -6.75 7.88
CA SER A 126 -19.51 -6.75 7.81
C SER A 126 -20.09 -5.63 8.68
N LEU A 127 -21.14 -5.02 8.17
CA LEU A 127 -21.90 -4.02 8.90
C LEU A 127 -22.85 -4.67 9.91
#